data_e8b0b08e398b2af56ef0aa6e3d2c4664
#
_entry.id   e8b0b08e398b2af56ef0aa6e3d2c4664
#
_cell.length_a   1.000
_cell.length_b   1.000
_cell.length_c   1.000
_cell.angle_alpha   90.00
_cell.angle_beta   90.00
_cell.angle_gamma   90.00
#
_symmetry.space_group_name_H-M   'P 1'
#
loop_
_entity.id
_entity.type
_entity.pdbx_description
1 polymer ?
#
loop_
_entity_poly.entity_id
_entity_poly.type
_entity_poly.pdbx_seq_one_letter_code
_entity_poly.pdbx_strand_id
1 'polypeptide(L)'
;MDHVKGKRVAVLVEKMYEDLELWYPVLRLREAGCDVKIVGPKAKESYPSKHGYPAIADVSAADFDAVIIPGGYSPDHMRRHPALIRLVTDAAKQGKVLAAICHGPWMLCSAKCLKGRKVTGFFSIRDDVENAGGIWEDAPCVRDGNLVTSRTPDDLPAFMQGILGALAESVAV
;
A
#
# COMPACT_ATOMS: atom_id res chain seq x y z
N MET A 1 16.67 -13.25 -0.68
CA MET A 1 15.43 -13.00 -1.45
C MET A 1 14.49 -14.20 -1.48
N ASP A 2 14.94 -15.39 -1.14
CA ASP A 2 14.10 -16.61 -1.19
C ASP A 2 12.93 -16.63 -0.18
N HIS A 3 13.00 -15.82 0.88
CA HIS A 3 11.99 -15.81 1.95
C HIS A 3 10.65 -15.15 1.57
N VAL A 4 10.58 -14.44 0.45
CA VAL A 4 9.35 -13.78 -0.03
C VAL A 4 8.80 -14.40 -1.31
N LYS A 5 9.50 -15.38 -1.88
CA LYS A 5 9.09 -16.07 -3.11
C LYS A 5 7.72 -16.74 -2.93
N GLY A 6 6.82 -16.50 -3.89
CA GLY A 6 5.47 -17.04 -3.86
C GLY A 6 4.48 -16.29 -2.97
N LYS A 7 4.92 -15.27 -2.20
CA LYS A 7 3.99 -14.39 -1.47
C LYS A 7 3.07 -13.66 -2.42
N ARG A 8 1.79 -13.59 -2.10
CA ARG A 8 0.75 -12.95 -2.91
C ARG A 8 0.56 -11.51 -2.46
N VAL A 9 0.78 -10.58 -3.36
CA VAL A 9 0.75 -9.14 -3.05
C VAL A 9 -0.26 -8.40 -3.93
N ALA A 10 -1.20 -7.69 -3.30
CA ALA A 10 -2.06 -6.73 -3.97
C ALA A 10 -1.39 -5.35 -3.97
N VAL A 11 -1.27 -4.73 -5.14
CA VAL A 11 -0.94 -3.31 -5.26
C VAL A 11 -2.19 -2.60 -5.73
N LEU A 12 -2.74 -1.72 -4.89
CA LEU A 12 -4.00 -1.06 -5.19
C LEU A 12 -3.83 0.00 -6.27
N VAL A 13 -4.86 0.16 -7.10
CA VAL A 13 -4.90 1.18 -8.15
C VAL A 13 -6.28 1.83 -8.24
N GLU A 14 -6.28 3.13 -8.45
CA GLU A 14 -7.36 3.93 -8.99
C GLU A 14 -6.74 5.07 -9.80
N LYS A 15 -7.51 5.82 -10.55
CA LYS A 15 -7.00 6.92 -11.38
C LYS A 15 -6.16 7.93 -10.56
N MET A 16 -5.27 8.63 -11.23
CA MET A 16 -4.39 9.67 -10.66
C MET A 16 -3.37 9.14 -9.63
N TYR A 17 -2.97 7.87 -9.75
CA TYR A 17 -1.88 7.33 -8.93
C TYR A 17 -0.52 7.95 -9.30
N GLU A 18 0.43 7.93 -8.37
CA GLU A 18 1.81 8.31 -8.64
C GLU A 18 2.54 7.12 -9.29
N ASP A 19 3.10 7.34 -10.48
CA ASP A 19 3.66 6.29 -11.33
C ASP A 19 4.73 5.45 -10.63
N LEU A 20 5.71 6.12 -10.02
CA LEU A 20 6.82 5.42 -9.36
C LEU A 20 6.33 4.62 -8.14
N GLU A 21 5.36 5.15 -7.40
CA GLU A 21 4.84 4.52 -6.20
C GLU A 21 4.01 3.26 -6.50
N LEU A 22 3.50 3.11 -7.72
CA LEU A 22 2.86 1.88 -8.17
C LEU A 22 3.88 0.95 -8.85
N TRP A 23 4.59 1.44 -9.87
CA TRP A 23 5.38 0.56 -10.73
C TRP A 23 6.67 0.07 -10.07
N TYR A 24 7.36 0.89 -9.28
CA TYR A 24 8.56 0.42 -8.60
C TYR A 24 8.28 -0.74 -7.62
N PRO A 25 7.29 -0.67 -6.73
CA PRO A 25 6.90 -1.82 -5.90
C PRO A 25 6.48 -3.04 -6.72
N VAL A 26 5.66 -2.86 -7.76
CA VAL A 26 5.22 -3.98 -8.63
C VAL A 26 6.41 -4.71 -9.22
N LEU A 27 7.34 -3.99 -9.86
CA LEU A 27 8.50 -4.57 -10.52
C LEU A 27 9.47 -5.19 -9.52
N ARG A 28 9.75 -4.51 -8.42
CA ARG A 28 10.68 -4.96 -7.39
C ARG A 28 10.20 -6.23 -6.67
N LEU A 29 8.90 -6.35 -6.43
CA LEU A 29 8.30 -7.54 -5.81
C LEU A 29 8.25 -8.71 -6.79
N ARG A 30 7.94 -8.47 -8.07
CA ARG A 30 8.02 -9.49 -9.12
C ARG A 30 9.45 -10.01 -9.28
N GLU A 31 10.45 -9.15 -9.26
CA GLU A 31 11.87 -9.51 -9.25
C GLU A 31 12.22 -10.39 -8.04
N ALA A 32 11.64 -10.11 -6.88
CA ALA A 32 11.81 -10.90 -5.65
C ALA A 32 11.03 -12.24 -5.67
N GLY A 33 10.28 -12.54 -6.74
CA GLY A 33 9.55 -13.79 -6.91
C GLY A 33 8.16 -13.81 -6.27
N CYS A 34 7.60 -12.66 -5.89
CA CYS A 34 6.22 -12.56 -5.40
C CYS A 34 5.21 -12.70 -6.56
N ASP A 35 4.03 -13.24 -6.27
CA ASP A 35 2.85 -13.14 -7.15
C ASP A 35 2.17 -11.79 -6.91
N VAL A 36 2.38 -10.84 -7.82
CA VAL A 36 1.90 -9.47 -7.67
C VAL A 36 0.72 -9.22 -8.60
N LYS A 37 -0.41 -8.83 -8.02
CA LYS A 37 -1.61 -8.40 -8.73
C LYS A 37 -1.85 -6.92 -8.53
N ILE A 38 -2.23 -6.23 -9.60
CA ILE A 38 -2.74 -4.87 -9.53
C ILE A 38 -4.25 -4.98 -9.29
N VAL A 39 -4.74 -4.33 -8.23
CA VAL A 39 -6.12 -4.46 -7.76
C VAL A 39 -6.81 -3.11 -7.76
N GLY A 40 -7.84 -2.99 -8.60
CA GLY A 40 -8.71 -1.81 -8.68
C GLY A 40 -10.15 -2.12 -8.31
N PRO A 41 -11.04 -1.11 -8.32
CA PRO A 41 -12.47 -1.30 -8.09
C PRO A 41 -13.12 -2.25 -9.08
N LYS A 42 -12.59 -2.30 -10.31
CA LYS A 42 -13.05 -3.18 -11.38
C LYS A 42 -11.86 -3.86 -12.03
N ALA A 43 -11.96 -5.19 -12.20
CA ALA A 43 -10.97 -5.96 -12.92
C ALA A 43 -11.01 -5.63 -14.42
N LYS A 44 -9.83 -5.69 -15.07
CA LYS A 44 -9.62 -5.39 -16.50
C LYS A 44 -9.95 -3.94 -16.91
N GLU A 45 -10.19 -3.05 -15.97
CA GLU A 45 -10.31 -1.62 -16.23
C GLU A 45 -8.93 -0.96 -16.24
N SER A 46 -8.76 0.04 -17.13
CA SER A 46 -7.54 0.83 -17.22
C SER A 46 -7.66 2.09 -16.36
N TYR A 47 -6.69 2.30 -15.50
CA TYR A 47 -6.61 3.44 -14.59
C TYR A 47 -5.44 4.32 -14.98
N PRO A 48 -5.68 5.58 -15.44
CA PRO A 48 -4.60 6.50 -15.80
C PRO A 48 -3.88 7.01 -14.55
N SER A 49 -2.55 7.11 -14.65
CA SER A 49 -1.73 7.74 -13.63
C SER A 49 -1.90 9.25 -13.61
N LYS A 50 -1.26 9.89 -12.64
CA LYS A 50 -1.11 11.34 -12.58
C LYS A 50 -0.43 11.93 -13.82
N HIS A 51 0.47 11.19 -14.45
CA HIS A 51 1.20 11.57 -15.67
C HIS A 51 0.64 10.94 -16.96
N GLY A 52 -0.51 10.26 -16.88
CA GLY A 52 -1.22 9.71 -18.04
C GLY A 52 -0.87 8.25 -18.41
N TYR A 53 0.05 7.60 -17.69
CA TYR A 53 0.38 6.20 -17.95
C TYR A 53 -0.69 5.26 -17.37
N PRO A 54 -1.24 4.32 -18.15
CA PRO A 54 -2.29 3.45 -17.67
C PRO A 54 -1.74 2.26 -16.87
N ALA A 55 -2.45 1.89 -15.80
CA ALA A 55 -2.33 0.58 -15.17
C ALA A 55 -3.66 -0.17 -15.32
N ILE A 56 -3.61 -1.45 -15.64
CA ILE A 56 -4.81 -2.29 -15.79
C ILE A 56 -4.92 -3.16 -14.55
N ALA A 57 -6.07 -3.12 -13.88
CA ALA A 57 -6.31 -3.98 -12.74
C ALA A 57 -6.45 -5.45 -13.19
N ASP A 58 -5.69 -6.34 -12.57
CA ASP A 58 -5.76 -7.79 -12.80
C ASP A 58 -7.02 -8.39 -12.18
N VAL A 59 -7.31 -7.97 -10.93
CA VAL A 59 -8.45 -8.47 -10.14
C VAL A 59 -9.03 -7.37 -9.26
N SER A 60 -10.26 -7.54 -8.80
CA SER A 60 -10.91 -6.58 -7.89
C SER A 60 -10.83 -6.99 -6.41
N ALA A 61 -10.61 -8.26 -6.10
CA ALA A 61 -10.43 -8.79 -4.75
C ALA A 61 -9.79 -10.18 -4.81
N ALA A 62 -8.99 -10.54 -3.80
CA ALA A 62 -8.42 -11.88 -3.58
C ALA A 62 -7.78 -11.98 -2.19
N ASP A 63 -7.36 -13.20 -1.79
CA ASP A 63 -6.56 -13.41 -0.60
C ASP A 63 -5.09 -13.07 -0.87
N PHE A 64 -4.55 -12.12 -0.12
CA PHE A 64 -3.18 -11.67 -0.24
C PHE A 64 -2.43 -11.79 1.09
N ASP A 65 -1.12 -11.86 1.00
CA ASP A 65 -0.22 -11.82 2.16
C ASP A 65 0.17 -10.36 2.50
N ALA A 66 0.07 -9.47 1.50
CA ALA A 66 0.27 -8.03 1.67
C ALA A 66 -0.65 -7.20 0.79
N VAL A 67 -0.94 -5.97 1.24
CA VAL A 67 -1.64 -4.94 0.46
C VAL A 67 -0.78 -3.68 0.45
N ILE A 68 -0.46 -3.18 -0.75
CA ILE A 68 0.34 -1.97 -0.97
C ILE A 68 -0.54 -0.88 -1.56
N ILE A 69 -0.42 0.31 -1.01
CA ILE A 69 -1.26 1.46 -1.32
C ILE A 69 -0.37 2.61 -1.83
N PRO A 70 -0.25 2.80 -3.15
CA PRO A 70 0.40 3.95 -3.74
C PRO A 70 -0.36 5.25 -3.44
N GLY A 71 0.34 6.37 -3.55
CA GLY A 71 -0.24 7.70 -3.39
C GLY A 71 -0.67 8.37 -4.70
N GLY A 72 -0.21 9.61 -4.92
CA GLY A 72 -0.81 10.53 -5.85
C GLY A 72 -2.18 10.99 -5.30
N TYR A 73 -3.15 11.21 -6.18
CA TYR A 73 -4.54 11.48 -5.80
C TYR A 73 -5.40 10.21 -5.76
N SER A 74 -4.82 9.07 -6.13
CA SER A 74 -5.51 7.77 -6.19
C SER A 74 -6.14 7.35 -4.86
N PRO A 75 -5.54 7.55 -3.68
CA PRO A 75 -6.16 7.21 -2.40
C PRO A 75 -7.49 7.93 -2.13
N ASP A 76 -7.64 9.19 -2.57
CA ASP A 76 -8.94 9.88 -2.48
C ASP A 76 -10.00 9.18 -3.33
N HIS A 77 -9.63 8.72 -4.51
CA HIS A 77 -10.54 7.96 -5.37
C HIS A 77 -10.81 6.56 -4.82
N MET A 78 -9.78 5.84 -4.35
CA MET A 78 -9.91 4.50 -3.77
C MET A 78 -10.88 4.46 -2.59
N ARG A 79 -10.83 5.47 -1.71
CA ARG A 79 -11.69 5.52 -0.51
C ARG A 79 -13.18 5.74 -0.80
N ARG A 80 -13.54 6.05 -2.05
CA ARG A 80 -14.92 6.10 -2.53
C ARG A 80 -15.49 4.71 -2.82
N HIS A 81 -14.65 3.68 -2.83
CA HIS A 81 -15.03 2.30 -3.13
C HIS A 81 -15.03 1.44 -1.86
N PRO A 82 -16.22 1.10 -1.30
CA PRO A 82 -16.31 0.29 -0.08
C PRO A 82 -15.59 -1.05 -0.16
N ALA A 83 -15.48 -1.63 -1.35
CA ALA A 83 -14.78 -2.90 -1.55
C ALA A 83 -13.27 -2.78 -1.28
N LEU A 84 -12.62 -1.68 -1.71
CA LEU A 84 -11.20 -1.44 -1.44
C LEU A 84 -10.96 -1.13 0.05
N ILE A 85 -11.85 -0.35 0.68
CA ILE A 85 -11.77 -0.11 2.13
C ILE A 85 -11.90 -1.42 2.90
N ARG A 86 -12.85 -2.29 2.54
CA ARG A 86 -13.01 -3.62 3.15
C ARG A 86 -11.76 -4.47 2.97
N LEU A 87 -11.16 -4.49 1.78
CA LEU A 87 -9.93 -5.24 1.54
C LEU A 87 -8.81 -4.82 2.49
N VAL A 88 -8.58 -3.52 2.66
CA VAL A 88 -7.59 -2.97 3.61
C VAL A 88 -7.96 -3.29 5.06
N THR A 89 -9.24 -3.12 5.42
CA THR A 89 -9.73 -3.42 6.78
C THR A 89 -9.55 -4.89 7.13
N ASP A 90 -9.89 -5.79 6.22
CA ASP A 90 -9.80 -7.23 6.45
C ASP A 90 -8.34 -7.69 6.47
N ALA A 91 -7.48 -7.14 5.61
CA ALA A 91 -6.05 -7.37 5.67
C ALA A 91 -5.44 -6.94 7.02
N ALA A 92 -5.86 -5.76 7.55
CA ALA A 92 -5.45 -5.30 8.88
C ALA A 92 -5.86 -6.28 9.99
N LYS A 93 -7.13 -6.71 9.99
CA LYS A 93 -7.67 -7.65 10.98
C LYS A 93 -6.99 -9.02 10.94
N GLN A 94 -6.57 -9.46 9.76
CA GLN A 94 -5.87 -10.72 9.56
C GLN A 94 -4.37 -10.65 9.82
N GLY A 95 -3.85 -9.49 10.24
CA GLY A 95 -2.42 -9.32 10.50
C GLY A 95 -1.55 -9.37 9.25
N LYS A 96 -2.12 -9.18 8.06
CA LYS A 96 -1.37 -9.12 6.79
C LYS A 96 -0.46 -7.89 6.75
N VAL A 97 0.56 -7.92 5.91
CA VAL A 97 1.42 -6.76 5.71
C VAL A 97 0.61 -5.66 5.00
N LEU A 98 0.56 -4.48 5.62
CA LEU A 98 0.01 -3.28 5.01
C LEU A 98 1.13 -2.29 4.74
N ALA A 99 1.19 -1.77 3.52
CA ALA A 99 2.17 -0.78 3.16
C ALA A 99 1.52 0.40 2.44
N ALA A 100 1.87 1.63 2.83
CA ALA A 100 1.29 2.83 2.24
C ALA A 100 2.35 3.92 2.09
N ILE A 101 2.34 4.62 0.97
CA ILE A 101 3.29 5.70 0.69
C ILE A 101 2.55 6.99 0.30
N CYS A 102 3.15 8.14 0.60
CA CYS A 102 2.67 9.46 0.22
C CYS A 102 1.28 9.74 0.79
N HIS A 103 0.24 9.85 -0.06
CA HIS A 103 -1.16 9.98 0.35
C HIS A 103 -1.85 8.63 0.64
N GLY A 104 -1.15 7.50 0.42
CA GLY A 104 -1.65 6.15 0.68
C GLY A 104 -2.26 5.94 2.08
N PRO A 105 -1.69 6.52 3.16
CA PRO A 105 -2.25 6.40 4.52
C PRO A 105 -3.70 6.88 4.66
N TRP A 106 -4.25 7.69 3.74
CA TRP A 106 -5.68 7.99 3.74
C TRP A 106 -6.57 6.75 3.68
N MET A 107 -6.13 5.71 2.97
CA MET A 107 -6.85 4.44 2.96
C MET A 107 -6.83 3.75 4.33
N LEU A 108 -5.70 3.87 5.04
CA LEU A 108 -5.55 3.33 6.40
C LEU A 108 -6.44 4.09 7.40
N CYS A 109 -6.58 5.42 7.23
CA CYS A 109 -7.53 6.23 7.99
C CYS A 109 -8.97 5.73 7.77
N SER A 110 -9.37 5.53 6.50
CA SER A 110 -10.71 5.04 6.14
C SER A 110 -10.97 3.61 6.63
N ALA A 111 -9.93 2.76 6.65
CA ALA A 111 -9.98 1.41 7.19
C ALA A 111 -9.95 1.35 8.74
N LYS A 112 -9.74 2.50 9.41
CA LYS A 112 -9.68 2.64 10.88
C LYS A 112 -8.63 1.75 11.54
N CYS A 113 -7.47 1.59 10.92
CA CYS A 113 -6.41 0.68 11.38
C CYS A 113 -5.15 1.39 11.91
N LEU A 114 -5.21 2.72 12.15
CA LEU A 114 -4.06 3.52 12.58
C LEU A 114 -3.95 3.76 14.09
N LYS A 115 -4.99 3.47 14.87
CA LYS A 115 -5.01 3.80 16.29
C LYS A 115 -3.81 3.19 17.04
N GLY A 116 -2.96 4.08 17.59
CA GLY A 116 -1.77 3.70 18.36
C GLY A 116 -0.60 3.17 17.50
N ARG A 117 -0.69 3.24 16.16
CA ARG A 117 0.36 2.78 15.25
C ARG A 117 1.29 3.92 14.86
N LYS A 118 2.58 3.63 14.79
CA LYS A 118 3.57 4.54 14.24
C LYS A 118 3.43 4.62 12.73
N VAL A 119 3.34 5.83 12.19
CA VAL A 119 2.98 6.08 10.79
C VAL A 119 3.73 7.29 10.26
N THR A 120 4.14 7.23 9.00
CA THR A 120 4.53 8.39 8.22
C THR A 120 3.71 8.45 6.93
N GLY A 121 3.83 9.53 6.19
CA GLY A 121 3.17 9.76 4.91
C GLY A 121 3.59 11.10 4.32
N PHE A 122 2.92 11.54 3.28
CA PHE A 122 3.14 12.88 2.76
C PHE A 122 2.72 13.92 3.81
N PHE A 123 3.54 14.95 4.02
CA PHE A 123 3.39 15.87 5.14
C PHE A 123 2.00 16.55 5.22
N SER A 124 1.33 16.75 4.07
CA SER A 124 0.03 17.43 4.04
C SER A 124 -1.13 16.62 4.62
N ILE A 125 -0.94 15.32 4.85
CA ILE A 125 -1.97 14.44 5.44
C ILE A 125 -1.69 14.08 6.90
N ARG A 126 -0.71 14.76 7.52
CA ARG A 126 -0.33 14.50 8.91
C ARG A 126 -1.52 14.60 9.85
N ASP A 127 -2.28 15.69 9.74
CA ASP A 127 -3.45 15.93 10.61
C ASP A 127 -4.49 14.82 10.49
N ASP A 128 -4.72 14.30 9.27
CA ASP A 128 -5.65 13.20 9.03
C ASP A 128 -5.18 11.91 9.73
N VAL A 129 -3.88 11.62 9.66
CA VAL A 129 -3.26 10.45 10.30
C VAL A 129 -3.36 10.56 11.83
N GLU A 130 -3.00 11.71 12.39
CA GLU A 130 -3.08 11.97 13.83
C GLU A 130 -4.54 11.92 14.32
N ASN A 131 -5.49 12.51 13.59
CA ASN A 131 -6.92 12.44 13.90
C ASN A 131 -7.48 11.01 13.81
N ALA A 132 -6.89 10.15 12.96
CA ALA A 132 -7.21 8.72 12.91
C ALA A 132 -6.56 7.91 14.06
N GLY A 133 -5.82 8.55 14.95
CA GLY A 133 -5.14 7.95 16.10
C GLY A 133 -3.75 7.41 15.82
N GLY A 134 -3.16 7.72 14.66
CA GLY A 134 -1.78 7.38 14.34
C GLY A 134 -0.76 8.23 15.09
N ILE A 135 0.41 7.66 15.37
CA ILE A 135 1.55 8.34 15.95
C ILE A 135 2.48 8.73 14.80
N TRP A 136 2.52 10.02 14.47
CA TRP A 136 3.30 10.51 13.36
C TRP A 136 4.80 10.49 13.64
N GLU A 137 5.57 9.90 12.72
CA GLU A 137 7.04 9.96 12.72
C GLU A 137 7.51 10.45 11.34
N ASP A 138 8.31 11.52 11.30
CA ASP A 138 8.89 12.01 10.03
C ASP A 138 10.19 11.25 9.72
N ALA A 139 10.06 10.15 8.99
CA ALA A 139 11.20 9.33 8.56
C ALA A 139 10.96 8.76 7.15
N PRO A 140 12.03 8.46 6.39
CA PRO A 140 11.90 7.90 5.04
C PRO A 140 11.08 6.61 4.99
N CYS A 141 11.17 5.80 6.03
CA CYS A 141 10.34 4.61 6.20
C CYS A 141 10.07 4.40 7.70
N VAL A 142 8.80 4.26 8.05
CA VAL A 142 8.37 3.86 9.39
C VAL A 142 7.76 2.47 9.29
N ARG A 143 8.33 1.54 10.06
CA ARG A 143 7.79 0.18 10.20
C ARG A 143 7.32 -0.03 11.63
N ASP A 144 6.05 -0.38 11.79
CA ASP A 144 5.45 -0.79 13.04
C ASP A 144 4.84 -2.19 12.86
N GLY A 145 5.61 -3.21 13.21
CA GLY A 145 5.22 -4.60 12.99
C GLY A 145 4.96 -4.90 11.51
N ASN A 146 3.71 -5.18 11.19
CA ASN A 146 3.23 -5.47 9.83
C ASN A 146 2.80 -4.23 9.02
N LEU A 147 2.87 -3.03 9.60
CA LEU A 147 2.58 -1.78 8.92
C LEU A 147 3.87 -1.10 8.48
N VAL A 148 3.96 -0.74 7.20
CA VAL A 148 5.12 -0.06 6.60
C VAL A 148 4.63 1.19 5.89
N THR A 149 5.18 2.35 6.23
CA THR A 149 4.78 3.62 5.61
C THR A 149 5.98 4.45 5.19
N SER A 150 5.82 5.27 4.14
CA SER A 150 6.84 6.17 3.60
C SER A 150 6.22 7.48 3.10
N ARG A 151 7.05 8.48 2.81
CA ARG A 151 6.61 9.87 2.59
C ARG A 151 6.44 10.24 1.13
N THR A 152 7.44 9.94 0.30
CA THR A 152 7.57 10.46 -1.08
C THR A 152 8.22 9.41 -1.98
N PRO A 153 8.18 9.58 -3.32
CA PRO A 153 8.88 8.69 -4.24
C PRO A 153 10.38 8.53 -3.97
N ASP A 154 11.04 9.55 -3.41
CA ASP A 154 12.47 9.46 -3.08
C ASP A 154 12.75 8.43 -1.98
N ASP A 155 11.76 8.13 -1.15
CA ASP A 155 11.85 7.14 -0.07
C ASP A 155 11.57 5.69 -0.53
N LEU A 156 11.22 5.47 -1.79
CA LEU A 156 10.87 4.14 -2.31
C LEU A 156 11.90 3.03 -2.05
N PRO A 157 13.22 3.29 -2.09
CA PRO A 157 14.20 2.26 -1.73
C PRO A 157 14.05 1.79 -0.28
N ALA A 158 13.88 2.72 0.67
CA ALA A 158 13.67 2.40 2.09
C ALA A 158 12.31 1.73 2.32
N PHE A 159 11.26 2.20 1.64
CA PHE A 159 9.93 1.61 1.65
C PHE A 159 9.95 0.13 1.23
N MET A 160 10.63 -0.18 0.13
CA MET A 160 10.73 -1.55 -0.36
C MET A 160 11.53 -2.46 0.55
N GLN A 161 12.61 -1.95 1.19
CA GLN A 161 13.34 -2.71 2.20
C GLN A 161 12.42 -3.06 3.40
N GLY A 162 11.63 -2.09 3.85
CA GLY A 162 10.63 -2.30 4.92
C GLY A 162 9.59 -3.36 4.56
N ILE A 163 9.05 -3.29 3.34
CA ILE A 163 8.05 -4.27 2.84
C ILE A 163 8.63 -5.66 2.74
N LEU A 164 9.79 -5.81 2.10
CA LEU A 164 10.44 -7.12 1.95
C LEU A 164 10.80 -7.73 3.30
N GLY A 165 11.27 -6.92 4.26
CA GLY A 165 11.52 -7.36 5.62
C GLY A 165 10.24 -7.82 6.32
N ALA A 166 9.15 -7.07 6.23
CA ALA A 166 7.86 -7.43 6.82
C ALA A 166 7.29 -8.73 6.21
N LEU A 167 7.38 -8.87 4.88
CA LEU A 167 6.95 -10.09 4.18
C LEU A 167 7.78 -11.32 4.55
N ALA A 168 9.09 -11.17 4.72
CA ALA A 168 9.97 -12.28 5.13
C ALA A 168 9.66 -12.77 6.55
N GLU A 169 9.26 -11.87 7.45
CA GLU A 169 8.90 -12.19 8.83
C GLU A 169 7.44 -12.69 8.97
N SER A 170 6.57 -12.38 8.00
CA SER A 170 5.20 -12.88 8.00
C SER A 170 5.21 -14.39 7.75
N VAL A 171 5.03 -15.18 8.82
CA VAL A 171 4.93 -16.65 8.72
C VAL A 171 3.68 -16.98 7.92
N ALA A 172 3.80 -17.92 6.97
CA ALA A 172 2.64 -18.53 6.34
C ALA A 172 1.86 -19.27 7.45
N VAL A 173 0.69 -18.75 7.82
CA VAL A 173 -0.27 -19.46 8.69
C VAL A 173 -1.04 -20.45 7.83
#